data_c4092dce2345340659c29b190c7a4bf0
#
_entry.id   c4092dce2345340659c29b190c7a4bf0
#
_cell.length_a   1.000
_cell.length_b   1.000
_cell.length_c   1.000
_cell.angle_alpha   90.00
_cell.angle_beta   90.00
_cell.angle_gamma   90.00
#
_symmetry.space_group_name_H-M   'P 1'
#
loop_
_entity.id
_entity.type
_entity.pdbx_description
1 polymer ?
#
loop_
_entity_poly.entity_id
_entity_poly.type
_entity_poly.pdbx_seq_one_letter_code
_entity_poly.pdbx_strand_id
1 'polypeptide(L)'
;MDIVTEGYLEEFVQNFSVNTKDITKQFEYFANFIVVANLYDANRFQIKDISTGKNAPGIDGIAIIINNRLCTSVEEVKDSIKYNNKLDVEFLFIQSKISSKFEGNDIEGFFRWTKIFFNFEPNKVYTSELNNLICIAKEVYKNSRYFSRYQPKLKLFYVCNGKWTEDVILKTIIDENIVELENKNLFESVEFIPYDVKKVQKMYLKTKLPVEAS
;
A
#
# COMPACT_ATOMS: atom_id res chain seq x y z
N MET A 1 -6.35 13.08 16.73
CA MET A 1 -6.11 13.56 15.37
C MET A 1 -6.12 15.09 15.40
N ASP A 2 -5.41 15.77 14.50
CA ASP A 2 -5.57 17.23 14.42
C ASP A 2 -6.87 17.59 13.69
N ILE A 3 -7.38 18.77 13.97
CA ILE A 3 -8.71 19.21 13.53
C ILE A 3 -8.86 19.29 11.99
N VAL A 4 -7.77 19.56 11.27
CA VAL A 4 -7.80 19.65 9.80
C VAL A 4 -7.90 18.27 9.18
N THR A 5 -7.09 17.32 9.66
CA THR A 5 -7.15 15.93 9.20
C THR A 5 -8.48 15.28 9.58
N GLU A 6 -9.05 15.61 10.74
CA GLU A 6 -10.37 15.14 11.15
C GLU A 6 -11.47 15.61 10.18
N GLY A 7 -11.46 16.89 9.82
CA GLY A 7 -12.40 17.42 8.82
C GLY A 7 -12.26 16.75 7.45
N TYR A 8 -11.04 16.46 7.01
CA TYR A 8 -10.81 15.73 5.75
C TYR A 8 -11.28 14.27 5.82
N LEU A 9 -11.08 13.62 6.96
CA LEU A 9 -11.58 12.26 7.18
C LEU A 9 -13.11 12.21 7.16
N GLU A 10 -13.79 13.15 7.82
CA GLU A 10 -15.24 13.27 7.81
C GLU A 10 -15.79 13.46 6.39
N GLU A 11 -15.19 14.37 5.62
CA GLU A 11 -15.56 14.61 4.22
C GLU A 11 -15.36 13.34 3.37
N PHE A 12 -14.23 12.64 3.55
CA PHE A 12 -13.95 11.39 2.86
C PHE A 12 -15.00 10.32 3.19
N VAL A 13 -15.31 10.14 4.48
CA VAL A 13 -16.31 9.16 4.94
C VAL A 13 -17.68 9.42 4.32
N GLN A 14 -18.08 10.68 4.20
CA GLN A 14 -19.34 11.08 3.54
C GLN A 14 -19.29 10.82 2.03
N ASN A 15 -18.24 11.26 1.35
CA ASN A 15 -18.14 11.17 -0.11
C ASN A 15 -18.07 9.71 -0.61
N PHE A 16 -17.40 8.82 0.15
CA PHE A 16 -17.23 7.42 -0.22
C PHE A 16 -18.21 6.48 0.50
N SER A 17 -19.18 7.02 1.26
CA SER A 17 -20.19 6.24 1.98
C SER A 17 -19.57 5.14 2.84
N VAL A 18 -18.50 5.47 3.57
CA VAL A 18 -17.77 4.50 4.40
C VAL A 18 -18.64 4.05 5.56
N ASN A 19 -19.11 2.80 5.52
CA ASN A 19 -20.07 2.27 6.47
C ASN A 19 -19.38 1.62 7.69
N THR A 20 -18.63 2.38 8.45
CA THR A 20 -18.10 1.98 9.77
C THR A 20 -18.04 3.18 10.70
N LYS A 21 -18.28 2.96 12.00
CA LYS A 21 -18.14 3.96 13.06
C LYS A 21 -16.75 3.91 13.73
N ASP A 22 -15.95 2.91 13.40
CA ASP A 22 -14.60 2.76 13.94
C ASP A 22 -13.68 3.75 13.22
N ILE A 23 -13.24 4.78 13.94
CA ILE A 23 -12.38 5.83 13.42
C ILE A 23 -11.04 5.30 12.93
N THR A 24 -10.52 4.23 13.54
CA THR A 24 -9.28 3.58 13.09
C THR A 24 -9.49 3.00 11.70
N LYS A 25 -10.60 2.30 11.49
CA LYS A 25 -10.93 1.72 10.19
C LYS A 25 -11.26 2.78 9.13
N GLN A 26 -11.90 3.87 9.52
CA GLN A 26 -12.09 5.02 8.63
C GLN A 26 -10.76 5.59 8.17
N PHE A 27 -9.80 5.75 9.10
CA PHE A 27 -8.47 6.28 8.79
C PHE A 27 -7.64 5.32 7.93
N GLU A 28 -7.76 4.00 8.13
CA GLU A 28 -7.16 3.00 7.22
C GLU A 28 -7.66 3.16 5.78
N TYR A 29 -8.97 3.26 5.59
CA TYR A 29 -9.55 3.47 4.25
C TYR A 29 -9.14 4.81 3.63
N PHE A 30 -9.09 5.86 4.45
CA PHE A 30 -8.62 7.17 4.03
C PHE A 30 -7.15 7.13 3.60
N ALA A 31 -6.28 6.49 4.38
CA ALA A 31 -4.87 6.30 4.08
C ALA A 31 -4.67 5.52 2.76
N ASN A 32 -5.38 4.40 2.62
CA ASN A 32 -5.37 3.59 1.40
C ASN A 32 -5.77 4.42 0.18
N PHE A 33 -6.84 5.20 0.30
CA PHE A 33 -7.33 6.06 -0.78
C PHE A 33 -6.30 7.13 -1.17
N ILE A 34 -5.78 7.92 -0.21
CA ILE A 34 -4.86 9.02 -0.53
C ILE A 34 -3.55 8.52 -1.15
N VAL A 35 -3.06 7.36 -0.74
CA VAL A 35 -1.84 6.78 -1.32
C VAL A 35 -2.11 6.34 -2.75
N VAL A 36 -3.11 5.50 -2.97
CA VAL A 36 -3.35 4.90 -4.29
C VAL A 36 -3.87 5.92 -5.28
N ALA A 37 -4.78 6.84 -4.88
CA ALA A 37 -5.33 7.87 -5.76
C ALA A 37 -4.30 8.90 -6.26
N ASN A 38 -3.18 9.08 -5.54
CA ASN A 38 -2.08 9.95 -5.98
C ASN A 38 -1.08 9.27 -6.92
N LEU A 39 -1.11 7.95 -7.00
CA LEU A 39 -0.18 7.15 -7.83
C LEU A 39 -0.91 6.47 -8.99
N TYR A 40 -2.21 6.30 -8.85
CA TYR A 40 -3.07 5.63 -9.79
C TYR A 40 -4.39 6.39 -9.88
N ASP A 41 -5.08 6.34 -11.01
CA ASP A 41 -6.33 7.10 -11.23
C ASP A 41 -7.40 6.74 -10.18
N ALA A 42 -7.79 7.74 -9.38
CA ALA A 42 -8.78 7.60 -8.30
C ALA A 42 -10.14 7.03 -8.77
N ASN A 43 -10.47 7.19 -10.05
CA ASN A 43 -11.73 6.70 -10.63
C ASN A 43 -11.68 5.23 -11.08
N ARG A 44 -10.51 4.59 -10.97
CA ARG A 44 -10.27 3.24 -11.50
C ARG A 44 -10.14 2.15 -10.46
N PHE A 45 -10.38 2.45 -9.19
CA PHE A 45 -10.35 1.45 -8.13
C PHE A 45 -11.39 1.72 -7.06
N GLN A 46 -11.74 0.70 -6.31
CA GLN A 46 -12.55 0.80 -5.09
C GLN A 46 -11.67 0.52 -3.88
N ILE A 47 -11.93 1.19 -2.77
CA ILE A 47 -11.12 1.04 -1.54
C ILE A 47 -11.05 -0.43 -1.07
N LYS A 48 -12.14 -1.19 -1.28
CA LYS A 48 -12.18 -2.62 -0.95
C LYS A 48 -11.18 -3.47 -1.74
N ASP A 49 -10.80 -3.03 -2.95
CA ASP A 49 -9.93 -3.80 -3.85
C ASP A 49 -8.46 -3.78 -3.38
N ILE A 50 -8.13 -2.83 -2.50
CA ILE A 50 -6.79 -2.67 -1.92
C ILE A 50 -6.75 -2.96 -0.42
N SER A 51 -7.89 -3.13 0.25
CA SER A 51 -7.94 -3.46 1.66
C SER A 51 -7.50 -4.91 1.90
N THR A 52 -6.69 -5.12 2.93
CA THR A 52 -6.25 -6.46 3.37
C THR A 52 -7.27 -7.19 4.23
N GLY A 53 -8.41 -6.54 4.49
CA GLY A 53 -9.50 -7.09 5.27
C GLY A 53 -9.44 -6.73 6.76
N LYS A 54 -10.44 -7.18 7.50
CA LYS A 54 -10.55 -6.90 8.92
C LYS A 54 -9.57 -7.79 9.70
N ASN A 55 -8.77 -7.17 10.57
CA ASN A 55 -7.76 -7.85 11.40
C ASN A 55 -6.60 -8.48 10.61
N ALA A 56 -6.30 -7.99 9.40
CA ALA A 56 -5.06 -8.36 8.74
C ALA A 56 -3.87 -7.85 9.58
N PRO A 57 -2.82 -8.64 9.74
CA PRO A 57 -1.73 -8.25 10.61
C PRO A 57 -0.83 -7.21 9.92
N GLY A 58 -0.68 -6.04 10.54
CA GLY A 58 0.36 -5.05 10.25
C GLY A 58 0.44 -4.49 8.83
N ILE A 59 -0.60 -4.70 8.01
CA ILE A 59 -0.72 -4.13 6.66
C ILE A 59 -2.19 -3.83 6.43
N ASP A 60 -2.53 -2.56 6.21
CA ASP A 60 -3.92 -2.11 6.05
C ASP A 60 -4.38 -2.12 4.59
N GLY A 61 -3.45 -1.99 3.67
CA GLY A 61 -3.74 -2.01 2.24
C GLY A 61 -2.57 -2.50 1.39
N ILE A 62 -2.90 -3.19 0.30
CA ILE A 62 -1.96 -3.60 -0.74
C ILE A 62 -2.58 -3.31 -2.09
N ALA A 63 -1.88 -2.55 -2.93
CA ALA A 63 -2.22 -2.41 -4.34
C ALA A 63 -1.11 -3.05 -5.20
N ILE A 64 -1.50 -3.97 -6.08
CA ILE A 64 -0.61 -4.59 -7.05
C ILE A 64 -0.92 -3.97 -8.40
N ILE A 65 0.00 -3.15 -8.91
CA ILE A 65 -0.16 -2.45 -10.18
C ILE A 65 0.63 -3.21 -11.25
N ILE A 66 -0.05 -3.61 -12.31
CA ILE A 66 0.55 -4.31 -13.45
C ILE A 66 0.25 -3.53 -14.73
N ASN A 67 1.29 -3.11 -15.44
CA ASN A 67 1.15 -2.34 -16.70
C ASN A 67 0.22 -1.12 -16.54
N ASN A 68 0.38 -0.36 -15.44
CA ASN A 68 -0.43 0.80 -15.07
C ASN A 68 -1.92 0.48 -14.78
N ARG A 69 -2.25 -0.75 -14.37
CA ARG A 69 -3.60 -1.14 -13.95
C ARG A 69 -3.56 -1.84 -12.60
N LEU A 70 -4.54 -1.54 -11.75
CA LEU A 70 -4.73 -2.30 -10.52
C LEU A 70 -5.12 -3.74 -10.87
N CYS A 71 -4.40 -4.69 -10.29
CA CYS A 71 -4.65 -6.12 -10.46
C CYS A 71 -5.33 -6.67 -9.20
N THR A 72 -6.51 -7.24 -9.36
CA THR A 72 -7.36 -7.75 -8.27
C THR A 72 -7.57 -9.26 -8.30
N SER A 73 -7.08 -9.93 -9.36
CA SER A 73 -7.21 -11.38 -9.51
C SER A 73 -6.01 -12.01 -10.24
N VAL A 74 -5.83 -13.31 -10.05
CA VAL A 74 -4.82 -14.12 -10.76
C VAL A 74 -5.10 -14.13 -12.27
N GLU A 75 -6.35 -14.09 -12.67
CA GLU A 75 -6.79 -14.06 -14.06
C GLU A 75 -6.29 -12.78 -14.76
N GLU A 76 -6.34 -11.64 -14.07
CA GLU A 76 -5.85 -10.37 -14.61
C GLU A 76 -4.33 -10.37 -14.84
N VAL A 77 -3.55 -11.12 -14.05
CA VAL A 77 -2.12 -11.34 -14.32
C VAL A 77 -1.94 -12.06 -15.67
N LYS A 78 -2.70 -13.14 -15.88
CA LYS A 78 -2.65 -13.93 -17.11
C LYS A 78 -3.10 -13.13 -18.32
N ASP A 79 -4.15 -12.35 -18.17
CA ASP A 79 -4.64 -11.45 -19.23
C ASP A 79 -3.62 -10.36 -19.56
N SER A 80 -2.94 -9.80 -18.56
CA SER A 80 -1.86 -8.83 -18.79
C SER A 80 -0.73 -9.44 -19.61
N ILE A 81 -0.35 -10.69 -19.36
CA ILE A 81 0.64 -11.41 -20.15
C ILE A 81 0.12 -11.64 -21.58
N LYS A 82 -1.09 -12.15 -21.71
CA LYS A 82 -1.71 -12.48 -23.00
C LYS A 82 -1.78 -11.28 -23.94
N TYR A 83 -2.17 -10.10 -23.41
CA TYR A 83 -2.39 -8.91 -24.24
C TYR A 83 -1.16 -8.04 -24.40
N ASN A 84 -0.25 -8.00 -23.42
CA ASN A 84 0.91 -7.10 -23.45
C ASN A 84 2.24 -7.84 -23.68
N ASN A 85 2.27 -9.16 -23.50
CA ASN A 85 3.49 -9.99 -23.52
C ASN A 85 4.62 -9.46 -22.63
N LYS A 86 4.24 -8.71 -21.57
CA LYS A 86 5.15 -8.15 -20.58
C LYS A 86 4.43 -7.89 -19.26
N LEU A 87 5.20 -7.89 -18.18
CA LEU A 87 4.79 -7.46 -16.86
C LEU A 87 5.71 -6.34 -16.36
N ASP A 88 5.15 -5.16 -16.15
CA ASP A 88 5.75 -4.05 -15.41
C ASP A 88 4.97 -3.93 -14.11
N VAL A 89 5.62 -4.25 -12.98
CA VAL A 89 4.93 -4.51 -11.72
C VAL A 89 5.42 -3.59 -10.61
N GLU A 90 4.47 -3.01 -9.90
CA GLU A 90 4.73 -2.23 -8.70
C GLU A 90 3.82 -2.71 -7.56
N PHE A 91 4.41 -3.00 -6.41
CA PHE A 91 3.71 -3.32 -5.17
C PHE A 91 3.67 -2.09 -4.27
N LEU A 92 2.47 -1.66 -3.89
CA LEU A 92 2.24 -0.59 -2.94
C LEU A 92 1.69 -1.21 -1.66
N PHE A 93 2.43 -1.12 -0.57
CA PHE A 93 2.01 -1.59 0.75
C PHE A 93 1.71 -0.38 1.63
N ILE A 94 0.65 -0.44 2.40
CA ILE A 94 0.17 0.69 3.20
C ILE A 94 -0.10 0.22 4.62
N GLN A 95 0.50 0.91 5.58
CA GLN A 95 0.18 0.82 7.00
C GLN A 95 -0.21 2.20 7.50
N SER A 96 -1.25 2.28 8.31
CA SER A 96 -1.74 3.53 8.86
C SER A 96 -1.83 3.52 10.38
N LYS A 97 -1.61 4.68 11.00
CA LYS A 97 -1.72 4.88 12.45
C LYS A 97 -2.29 6.25 12.77
N ILE A 98 -3.33 6.29 13.59
CA ILE A 98 -3.90 7.55 14.10
C ILE A 98 -2.97 8.21 15.13
N SER A 99 -1.97 7.51 15.64
CA SER A 99 -1.04 8.02 16.64
C SER A 99 -0.37 9.33 16.21
N SER A 100 0.05 10.13 17.18
CA SER A 100 0.79 11.37 16.94
C SER A 100 2.29 11.18 16.77
N LYS A 101 2.76 9.93 16.75
CA LYS A 101 4.18 9.57 16.65
C LYS A 101 4.38 8.39 15.72
N PHE A 102 5.52 8.39 15.05
CA PHE A 102 6.06 7.25 14.34
C PHE A 102 6.78 6.36 15.36
N GLU A 103 6.29 5.14 15.56
CA GLU A 103 6.83 4.20 16.55
C GLU A 103 7.66 3.12 15.88
N GLY A 104 8.89 2.90 16.35
CA GLY A 104 9.81 1.90 15.76
C GLY A 104 9.24 0.49 15.71
N ASN A 105 8.60 0.04 16.79
CA ASN A 105 7.99 -1.29 16.85
C ASN A 105 6.88 -1.49 15.81
N ASP A 106 6.10 -0.45 15.51
CA ASP A 106 5.05 -0.51 14.49
C ASP A 106 5.65 -0.59 13.09
N ILE A 107 6.73 0.18 12.85
CA ILE A 107 7.48 0.16 11.58
C ILE A 107 8.14 -1.22 11.38
N GLU A 108 8.79 -1.77 12.41
CA GLU A 108 9.34 -3.15 12.36
C GLU A 108 8.26 -4.18 12.09
N GLY A 109 7.09 -4.04 12.73
CA GLY A 109 5.93 -4.88 12.49
C GLY A 109 5.49 -4.85 11.03
N PHE A 110 5.43 -3.67 10.42
CA PHE A 110 5.07 -3.48 9.02
C PHE A 110 6.08 -4.18 8.08
N PHE A 111 7.38 -3.98 8.28
CA PHE A 111 8.41 -4.68 7.52
C PHE A 111 8.37 -6.20 7.71
N ARG A 112 8.16 -6.67 8.94
CA ARG A 112 8.03 -8.10 9.22
C ARG A 112 6.90 -8.74 8.44
N TRP A 113 5.71 -8.14 8.43
CA TRP A 113 4.57 -8.66 7.69
C TRP A 113 4.74 -8.56 6.19
N THR A 114 5.41 -7.51 5.70
CA THR A 114 5.82 -7.41 4.30
C THR A 114 6.74 -8.58 3.90
N LYS A 115 7.73 -8.90 4.72
CA LYS A 115 8.64 -10.04 4.48
C LYS A 115 7.90 -11.37 4.48
N ILE A 116 6.91 -11.56 5.36
CA ILE A 116 6.05 -12.75 5.43
C ILE A 116 5.17 -12.86 4.18
N PHE A 117 4.58 -11.78 3.71
CA PHE A 117 3.78 -11.77 2.48
C PHE A 117 4.56 -12.33 1.28
N PHE A 118 5.81 -11.94 1.12
CA PHE A 118 6.68 -12.39 0.05
C PHE A 118 7.32 -13.78 0.28
N ASN A 119 6.84 -14.55 1.23
CA ASN A 119 7.05 -16.02 1.27
C ASN A 119 6.04 -16.74 0.36
N PHE A 120 5.01 -16.04 -0.13
CA PHE A 120 3.99 -16.56 -1.04
C PHE A 120 3.21 -17.77 -0.49
N GLU A 121 2.98 -17.81 0.82
CA GLU A 121 2.29 -18.89 1.52
C GLU A 121 0.92 -18.41 2.05
N PRO A 122 -0.19 -18.67 1.32
CA PRO A 122 -1.53 -18.44 1.84
C PRO A 122 -1.76 -19.23 3.13
N ASN A 123 -2.44 -18.65 4.09
CA ASN A 123 -2.69 -19.26 5.38
C ASN A 123 -4.17 -19.11 5.78
N LYS A 124 -4.75 -20.15 6.39
CA LYS A 124 -6.14 -20.13 6.87
C LYS A 124 -6.41 -19.08 7.96
N VAL A 125 -5.37 -18.60 8.62
CA VAL A 125 -5.45 -17.54 9.64
C VAL A 125 -5.55 -16.14 9.00
N TYR A 126 -5.15 -16.01 7.74
CA TYR A 126 -5.24 -14.73 7.01
C TYR A 126 -6.64 -14.49 6.48
N THR A 127 -6.96 -13.23 6.25
CA THR A 127 -8.20 -12.84 5.57
C THR A 127 -8.25 -13.40 4.15
N SER A 128 -9.44 -13.53 3.58
CA SER A 128 -9.62 -13.92 2.18
C SER A 128 -8.94 -12.94 1.23
N GLU A 129 -9.04 -11.65 1.54
CA GLU A 129 -8.43 -10.55 0.77
C GLU A 129 -6.90 -10.68 0.75
N LEU A 130 -6.27 -10.86 1.92
CA LEU A 130 -4.81 -11.02 2.01
C LEU A 130 -4.34 -12.28 1.28
N ASN A 131 -5.05 -13.39 1.43
CA ASN A 131 -4.73 -14.64 0.72
C ASN A 131 -4.86 -14.48 -0.81
N ASN A 132 -5.86 -13.76 -1.29
CA ASN A 132 -6.00 -13.45 -2.73
C ASN A 132 -4.79 -12.63 -3.22
N LEU A 133 -4.40 -11.59 -2.51
CA LEU A 133 -3.24 -10.76 -2.86
C LEU A 133 -1.93 -11.55 -2.87
N ILE A 134 -1.74 -12.51 -1.93
CA ILE A 134 -0.60 -13.42 -1.92
C ILE A 134 -0.61 -14.33 -3.17
N CYS A 135 -1.79 -14.83 -3.57
CA CYS A 135 -1.91 -15.65 -4.77
C CYS A 135 -1.59 -14.85 -6.04
N ILE A 136 -2.04 -13.58 -6.14
CA ILE A 136 -1.71 -12.69 -7.26
C ILE A 136 -0.19 -12.47 -7.32
N ALA A 137 0.45 -12.10 -6.20
CA ALA A 137 1.88 -11.90 -6.15
C ALA A 137 2.66 -13.18 -6.53
N LYS A 138 2.24 -14.33 -6.04
CA LYS A 138 2.82 -15.63 -6.40
C LYS A 138 2.73 -15.90 -7.91
N GLU A 139 1.59 -15.58 -8.53
CA GLU A 139 1.41 -15.74 -9.97
C GLU A 139 2.30 -14.79 -10.77
N VAL A 140 2.45 -13.54 -10.32
CA VAL A 140 3.39 -12.57 -10.91
C VAL A 140 4.80 -13.16 -10.97
N TYR A 141 5.33 -13.65 -9.85
CA TYR A 141 6.70 -14.19 -9.80
C TYR A 141 6.87 -15.52 -10.53
N LYS A 142 5.84 -16.38 -10.61
CA LYS A 142 5.84 -17.57 -11.48
C LYS A 142 6.03 -17.21 -12.95
N ASN A 143 5.63 -16.02 -13.32
CA ASN A 143 5.71 -15.50 -14.69
C ASN A 143 6.83 -14.47 -14.86
N SER A 144 7.88 -14.51 -14.03
CA SER A 144 9.01 -13.57 -14.05
C SER A 144 9.73 -13.43 -15.39
N ARG A 145 9.67 -14.43 -16.27
CA ARG A 145 10.18 -14.35 -17.67
C ARG A 145 9.55 -13.23 -18.50
N TYR A 146 8.40 -12.71 -18.06
CA TYR A 146 7.70 -11.60 -18.72
C TYR A 146 8.01 -10.24 -18.09
N PHE A 147 8.87 -10.15 -17.08
CA PHE A 147 9.32 -8.86 -16.55
C PHE A 147 10.00 -8.07 -17.67
N SER A 148 9.56 -6.80 -17.87
CA SER A 148 9.89 -6.05 -19.09
C SER A 148 11.34 -5.61 -19.15
N ARG A 149 11.87 -5.08 -18.06
CA ARG A 149 13.27 -4.61 -17.96
C ARG A 149 13.87 -4.95 -16.60
N TYR A 150 13.08 -4.85 -15.54
CA TYR A 150 13.50 -4.94 -14.16
C TYR A 150 12.53 -5.80 -13.37
N GLN A 151 12.98 -6.26 -12.21
CA GLN A 151 12.13 -6.87 -11.22
C GLN A 151 11.06 -5.88 -10.72
N PRO A 152 10.00 -6.35 -10.06
CA PRO A 152 8.99 -5.47 -9.45
C PRO A 152 9.58 -4.42 -8.51
N LYS A 153 8.94 -3.25 -8.42
CA LYS A 153 9.23 -2.25 -7.39
C LYS A 153 8.36 -2.47 -6.17
N LEU A 154 8.93 -2.23 -4.98
CA LEU A 154 8.19 -2.27 -3.72
C LEU A 154 8.23 -0.89 -3.06
N LYS A 155 7.05 -0.32 -2.82
CA LYS A 155 6.87 0.93 -2.08
C LYS A 155 6.07 0.68 -0.81
N LEU A 156 6.64 1.06 0.31
CA LEU A 156 6.08 0.90 1.65
C LEU A 156 5.65 2.26 2.19
N PHE A 157 4.34 2.51 2.21
CA PHE A 157 3.77 3.76 2.71
C PHE A 157 3.36 3.59 4.17
N TYR A 158 3.98 4.37 5.04
CA TYR A 158 3.59 4.44 6.45
C TYR A 158 2.89 5.78 6.71
N VAL A 159 1.58 5.74 6.87
CA VAL A 159 0.70 6.91 7.01
C VAL A 159 0.41 7.13 8.49
N CYS A 160 0.87 8.25 9.03
CA CYS A 160 0.72 8.56 10.45
C CYS A 160 0.21 10.00 10.65
N ASN A 161 -0.69 10.18 11.61
CA ASN A 161 -1.18 11.51 11.97
C ASN A 161 -0.19 12.32 12.83
N GLY A 162 1.04 11.82 12.99
CA GLY A 162 2.15 12.50 13.65
C GLY A 162 3.04 13.26 12.68
N LYS A 163 4.01 13.96 13.24
CA LYS A 163 5.06 14.63 12.47
C LYS A 163 6.20 13.66 12.23
N TRP A 164 6.64 13.53 10.98
CA TRP A 164 7.86 12.80 10.66
C TRP A 164 9.08 13.62 11.08
N THR A 165 9.95 12.99 11.85
CA THR A 165 11.28 13.52 12.17
C THR A 165 12.30 12.49 11.70
N GLU A 166 13.39 12.94 11.11
CA GLU A 166 14.49 12.06 10.71
C GLU A 166 15.27 11.59 11.95
N ASP A 167 14.58 10.84 12.81
CA ASP A 167 15.16 10.21 13.98
C ASP A 167 16.14 9.12 13.57
N VAL A 168 17.34 9.13 14.15
CA VAL A 168 18.42 8.20 13.80
C VAL A 168 18.01 6.74 14.04
N ILE A 169 17.24 6.47 15.11
CA ILE A 169 16.81 5.12 15.47
C ILE A 169 15.82 4.62 14.42
N LEU A 170 14.81 5.43 14.08
CA LEU A 170 13.83 5.06 13.05
C LEU A 170 14.51 4.85 11.70
N LYS A 171 15.46 5.71 11.34
CA LYS A 171 16.22 5.56 10.10
C LYS A 171 17.01 4.25 10.08
N THR A 172 17.70 3.91 11.17
CA THR A 172 18.44 2.64 11.26
C THR A 172 17.52 1.44 11.07
N ILE A 173 16.38 1.43 11.77
CA ILE A 173 15.36 0.37 11.62
C ILE A 173 14.91 0.23 10.16
N ILE A 174 14.63 1.35 9.51
CA ILE A 174 14.17 1.36 8.11
C ILE A 174 15.26 0.84 7.17
N ASP A 175 16.47 1.37 7.28
CA ASP A 175 17.59 1.02 6.39
C ASP A 175 17.95 -0.47 6.51
N GLU A 176 18.01 -1.03 7.72
CA GLU A 176 18.26 -2.46 7.95
C GLU A 176 17.18 -3.35 7.32
N ASN A 177 15.93 -2.98 7.50
CA ASN A 177 14.80 -3.75 6.96
C ASN A 177 14.70 -3.65 5.42
N ILE A 178 15.07 -2.51 4.82
CA ILE A 178 15.18 -2.35 3.36
C ILE A 178 16.24 -3.31 2.83
N VAL A 179 17.43 -3.33 3.42
CA VAL A 179 18.51 -4.25 3.02
C VAL A 179 18.06 -5.71 3.09
N GLU A 180 17.33 -6.10 4.14
CA GLU A 180 16.80 -7.47 4.24
C GLU A 180 15.80 -7.81 3.12
N LEU A 181 14.96 -6.86 2.71
CA LEU A 181 14.02 -7.05 1.59
C LEU A 181 14.77 -7.12 0.24
N GLU A 182 15.76 -6.25 0.04
CA GLU A 182 16.60 -6.25 -1.17
C GLU A 182 17.36 -7.56 -1.31
N ASN A 183 17.86 -8.13 -0.22
CA ASN A 183 18.56 -9.42 -0.19
C ASN A 183 17.68 -10.62 -0.58
N LYS A 184 16.34 -10.46 -0.63
CA LYS A 184 15.45 -11.48 -1.21
C LYS A 184 15.59 -11.60 -2.73
N ASN A 185 16.23 -10.65 -3.39
CA ASN A 185 16.37 -10.59 -4.86
C ASN A 185 15.05 -10.68 -5.62
N LEU A 186 13.98 -10.12 -5.04
CA LEU A 186 12.65 -10.07 -5.63
C LEU A 186 12.34 -8.70 -6.28
N PHE A 187 13.07 -7.66 -5.89
CA PHE A 187 12.75 -6.28 -6.23
C PHE A 187 13.89 -5.57 -6.95
N GLU A 188 13.54 -4.68 -7.87
CA GLU A 188 14.45 -3.69 -8.45
C GLU A 188 14.81 -2.62 -7.41
N SER A 189 13.82 -2.19 -6.64
CA SER A 189 13.97 -1.20 -5.58
C SER A 189 12.97 -1.44 -4.46
N VAL A 190 13.37 -1.10 -3.24
CA VAL A 190 12.53 -1.06 -2.05
C VAL A 190 12.58 0.34 -1.48
N GLU A 191 11.44 0.98 -1.35
CA GLU A 191 11.32 2.35 -0.83
C GLU A 191 10.39 2.40 0.37
N PHE A 192 10.83 3.06 1.46
CA PHE A 192 9.97 3.41 2.59
C PHE A 192 9.58 4.88 2.51
N ILE A 193 8.28 5.16 2.51
CA ILE A 193 7.73 6.48 2.24
C ILE A 193 6.83 6.91 3.40
N PRO A 194 7.34 7.71 4.34
CA PRO A 194 6.51 8.22 5.43
C PRO A 194 5.56 9.30 4.92
N TYR A 195 4.28 9.16 5.27
CA TYR A 195 3.27 10.21 5.13
C TYR A 195 2.94 10.71 6.52
N ASP A 196 3.51 11.85 6.88
CA ASP A 196 3.18 12.58 8.11
C ASP A 196 1.90 13.41 7.93
N VAL A 197 1.42 14.02 9.01
CA VAL A 197 0.18 14.80 9.01
C VAL A 197 0.15 15.85 7.90
N LYS A 198 1.25 16.54 7.62
CA LYS A 198 1.31 17.57 6.56
C LYS A 198 1.23 16.92 5.18
N LYS A 199 1.90 15.81 4.99
CA LYS A 199 1.88 15.06 3.73
C LYS A 199 0.49 14.46 3.50
N VAL A 200 -0.16 13.90 4.52
CA VAL A 200 -1.55 13.40 4.46
C VAL A 200 -2.50 14.47 3.97
N GLN A 201 -2.47 15.65 4.60
CA GLN A 201 -3.32 16.80 4.22
C GLN A 201 -3.06 17.24 2.77
N LYS A 202 -1.78 17.39 2.39
CA LYS A 202 -1.39 17.76 1.03
C LYS A 202 -1.86 16.73 -0.01
N MET A 203 -1.68 15.44 0.27
CA MET A 203 -2.06 14.38 -0.67
C MET A 203 -3.58 14.27 -0.81
N TYR A 204 -4.34 14.45 0.27
CA TYR A 204 -5.81 14.49 0.17
C TYR A 204 -6.30 15.65 -0.69
N LEU A 205 -5.78 16.86 -0.47
CA LEU A 205 -6.13 18.01 -1.31
C LEU A 205 -5.79 17.77 -2.78
N LYS A 206 -4.67 17.11 -3.07
CA LYS A 206 -4.28 16.77 -4.44
C LYS A 206 -5.30 15.85 -5.13
N THR A 207 -5.95 14.94 -4.40
CA THR A 207 -6.99 14.08 -4.98
C THR A 207 -8.24 14.84 -5.44
N LYS A 208 -8.44 16.08 -4.99
CA LYS A 208 -9.56 16.93 -5.37
C LYS A 208 -9.29 17.79 -6.60
N LEU A 209 -8.04 17.93 -7.00
CA LEU A 209 -7.68 18.70 -8.19
C LEU A 209 -8.07 17.91 -9.44
N PRO A 210 -8.62 18.55 -10.49
CA PRO A 210 -8.79 17.90 -11.77
C PRO A 210 -7.45 17.37 -12.26
N VAL A 211 -7.44 16.16 -12.78
CA VAL A 211 -6.25 15.62 -13.46
C VAL A 211 -6.00 16.53 -14.65
N GLU A 212 -4.94 17.34 -14.60
CA GLU A 212 -4.51 18.09 -15.78
C GLU A 212 -4.16 17.07 -16.85
N ALA A 213 -4.90 17.10 -17.95
CA ALA A 213 -4.62 16.27 -19.10
C ALA A 213 -3.27 16.73 -19.69
N SER A 214 -2.24 15.93 -19.46
CA SER A 214 -0.91 16.08 -20.08
C SER A 214 -0.88 15.39 -21.43
#